data_b8f396d3662eecbaff05283b3dc6507e
#
_entry.id   b8f396d3662eecbaff05283b3dc6507e
#
_cell.length_a   1.000
_cell.length_b   1.000
_cell.length_c   1.000
_cell.angle_alpha   90.00
_cell.angle_beta   90.00
_cell.angle_gamma   90.00
#
_symmetry.space_group_name_H-M   'P 1'
#
loop_
_entity.id
_entity.type
_entity.pdbx_description
1 polymer ?
#
loop_
_entity_poly.entity_id
_entity_poly.type
_entity_poly.pdbx_seq_one_letter_code
_entity_poly.pdbx_strand_id
1 'polypeptide(L)'
;MLSPPRSIDELPGSARPLTLDEAVRMALQHSQVIRRLGARVTTIDPNLPTAFDPDITASDPLFGVDAALGEFDPRLASRFLYDKNDRVFNNVTLGGGAQELLQDFSSFDTELSKIGRTGTRMALRNVTQHDRNNRQNNLFGHVWESYWQAEFRQPLLQGAGREFNEIAGPRAQPGFRFSTGIRIAKLNAAISQTEFEQAVLQLISDVHDAYWQLVFAHRDLEARQIALDAAEHTWRSVQARGQQRLAGGEADREAQARAQYYQYQDLVLEARNGSDQVPGVYQSERQLRYLIGLAPDDSLPMKPADAPPVALVVYDWPYLVATARESRIELTQLELRVRQRELELTASKEFLYPRLDVLAQYRVRGFGDDLAGSGPRFESAYQDIGSMDHQEWGFGMELDVPLGYRVASSGVRQAQLLLARERAVKQELERLVTHQLAQATASARQTHASLQSARSRAEACEERVQATEAAYQADRVPLDLLLDAQQARYEAQRRLFQLETEYAVQLKDVQHAAGQLLEEWNVVVAE
;
A
#
# COMPACT_ATOMS: atom_id res chain seq x y z
N MET A 1 29.35 7.66 -14.11
CA MET A 1 29.05 9.09 -13.96
C MET A 1 27.78 9.34 -14.75
N LEU A 2 26.77 9.99 -14.15
CA LEU A 2 25.56 10.37 -14.88
C LEU A 2 25.92 11.49 -15.86
N SER A 3 25.48 11.38 -17.10
CA SER A 3 25.65 12.43 -18.10
C SER A 3 24.84 13.68 -17.69
N PRO A 4 25.28 14.89 -18.02
CA PRO A 4 24.45 16.08 -17.78
C PRO A 4 23.16 16.00 -18.60
N PRO A 5 22.07 16.64 -18.15
CA PRO A 5 20.82 16.68 -18.90
C PRO A 5 21.04 17.29 -20.29
N ARG A 6 20.39 16.70 -21.31
CA ARG A 6 20.47 17.20 -22.69
C ARG A 6 20.12 18.67 -22.77
N SER A 7 20.94 19.41 -23.48
CA SER A 7 20.75 20.82 -23.74
C SER A 7 20.09 21.04 -25.12
N ILE A 8 19.67 22.30 -25.36
CA ILE A 8 19.03 22.73 -26.61
C ILE A 8 19.89 22.45 -27.84
N ASP A 9 21.21 22.45 -27.68
CA ASP A 9 22.19 22.37 -28.76
C ASP A 9 22.46 20.93 -29.22
N GLU A 10 22.04 19.93 -28.45
CA GLU A 10 22.23 18.52 -28.80
C GLU A 10 21.09 18.05 -29.71
N LEU A 11 21.39 17.94 -31.01
CA LEU A 11 20.49 17.28 -31.95
C LEU A 11 20.37 15.79 -31.58
N PRO A 12 19.17 15.24 -31.43
CA PRO A 12 19.00 13.84 -31.12
C PRO A 12 19.56 12.99 -32.27
N GLY A 13 20.53 12.13 -31.94
CA GLY A 13 20.95 11.03 -32.81
C GLY A 13 19.79 10.05 -33.05
N SER A 14 20.08 8.80 -33.41
CA SER A 14 19.06 7.77 -33.55
C SER A 14 18.22 7.64 -32.27
N ALA A 15 16.92 7.90 -32.38
CA ALA A 15 15.98 7.75 -31.25
C ALA A 15 15.59 6.28 -31.08
N ARG A 16 15.44 5.83 -29.83
CA ARG A 16 14.90 4.51 -29.51
C ARG A 16 13.38 4.56 -29.59
N PRO A 17 12.73 3.74 -30.45
CA PRO A 17 11.28 3.63 -30.43
C PRO A 17 10.85 3.02 -29.08
N LEU A 18 9.78 3.52 -28.50
CA LEU A 18 9.18 3.05 -27.27
C LEU A 18 7.68 2.90 -27.46
N THR A 19 7.14 1.72 -27.18
CA THR A 19 5.69 1.49 -27.14
C THR A 19 5.17 1.67 -25.72
N LEU A 20 3.86 1.93 -25.59
CA LEU A 20 3.19 2.04 -24.30
C LEU A 20 3.33 0.73 -23.49
N ASP A 21 3.17 -0.42 -24.15
CA ASP A 21 3.34 -1.74 -23.55
C ASP A 21 4.75 -1.94 -22.96
N GLU A 22 5.80 -1.55 -23.69
CA GLU A 22 7.16 -1.57 -23.18
C GLU A 22 7.37 -0.62 -21.99
N ALA A 23 6.77 0.57 -22.04
CA ALA A 23 6.88 1.55 -20.97
C ALA A 23 6.24 1.02 -19.67
N VAL A 24 5.05 0.45 -19.75
CA VAL A 24 4.35 -0.15 -18.59
C VAL A 24 5.13 -1.35 -18.04
N ARG A 25 5.63 -2.25 -18.91
CA ARG A 25 6.45 -3.40 -18.47
C ARG A 25 7.73 -2.95 -17.75
N MET A 26 8.43 -1.95 -18.28
CA MET A 26 9.62 -1.40 -17.62
C MET A 26 9.29 -0.75 -16.28
N ALA A 27 8.19 0.00 -16.19
CA ALA A 27 7.74 0.60 -14.95
C ALA A 27 7.50 -0.47 -13.88
N LEU A 28 6.84 -1.57 -14.21
CA LEU A 28 6.57 -2.68 -13.31
C LEU A 28 7.85 -3.44 -12.91
N GLN A 29 8.76 -3.68 -13.85
CA GLN A 29 10.02 -4.38 -13.57
C GLN A 29 10.97 -3.61 -12.65
N HIS A 30 10.97 -2.28 -12.70
CA HIS A 30 11.88 -1.43 -11.92
C HIS A 30 11.21 -0.79 -10.69
N SER A 31 9.97 -1.15 -10.35
CA SER A 31 9.20 -0.53 -9.27
C SER A 31 9.20 -1.33 -7.96
N GLN A 32 10.37 -1.53 -7.35
CA GLN A 32 10.41 -1.93 -5.93
C GLN A 32 9.78 -0.84 -5.02
N VAL A 33 9.87 0.41 -5.45
CA VAL A 33 9.24 1.57 -4.82
C VAL A 33 8.31 2.22 -5.85
N ILE A 34 7.04 2.38 -5.53
CA ILE A 34 6.05 2.98 -6.43
C ILE A 34 6.31 4.49 -6.54
N ARG A 35 6.65 4.92 -7.76
CA ARG A 35 6.94 6.33 -8.08
C ARG A 35 5.65 7.05 -8.46
N ARG A 36 5.55 8.34 -8.09
CA ARG A 36 4.40 9.19 -8.41
C ARG A 36 4.86 10.48 -9.06
N LEU A 37 4.13 10.97 -10.06
CA LEU A 37 4.34 12.29 -10.64
C LEU A 37 3.94 13.36 -9.62
N GLY A 38 4.73 14.45 -9.54
CA GLY A 38 4.43 15.59 -8.69
C GLY A 38 4.98 15.54 -7.26
N ALA A 39 5.62 14.46 -6.83
CA ALA A 39 6.38 14.44 -5.58
C ALA A 39 7.58 15.40 -5.71
N ARG A 40 7.51 16.57 -5.08
CA ARG A 40 8.69 17.43 -4.92
C ARG A 40 9.66 16.71 -4.00
N VAL A 41 10.85 16.39 -4.51
CA VAL A 41 11.93 15.70 -3.78
C VAL A 41 12.60 16.65 -2.78
N THR A 42 11.81 17.34 -1.95
CA THR A 42 12.35 18.13 -0.82
C THR A 42 12.41 17.32 0.46
N THR A 43 11.64 16.24 0.56
CA THR A 43 11.67 15.25 1.65
C THR A 43 11.32 13.89 1.05
N ILE A 44 12.13 12.88 1.33
CA ILE A 44 11.74 11.49 1.04
C ILE A 44 10.50 11.24 1.91
N ASP A 45 9.36 11.00 1.27
CA ASP A 45 8.17 10.55 1.99
C ASP A 45 8.45 9.12 2.49
N PRO A 46 8.57 8.90 3.80
CA PRO A 46 8.83 7.57 4.34
C PRO A 46 7.67 6.60 4.12
N ASN A 47 6.52 7.09 3.66
CA ASN A 47 5.31 6.31 3.41
C ASN A 47 5.07 6.02 1.93
N LEU A 48 6.11 6.09 1.08
CA LEU A 48 5.97 5.65 -0.31
C LEU A 48 5.63 4.17 -0.34
N PRO A 49 4.57 3.75 -1.08
CA PRO A 49 4.23 2.34 -1.20
C PRO A 49 5.37 1.55 -1.84
N THR A 50 5.67 0.39 -1.25
CA THR A 50 6.70 -0.51 -1.72
C THR A 50 6.16 -1.92 -1.93
N ALA A 51 6.82 -2.71 -2.75
CA ALA A 51 6.49 -4.12 -2.94
C ALA A 51 6.64 -4.95 -1.65
N PHE A 52 7.29 -4.41 -0.61
CA PHE A 52 7.52 -5.08 0.67
C PHE A 52 6.42 -4.80 1.71
N ASP A 53 5.56 -3.80 1.50
CA ASP A 53 4.57 -3.37 2.50
C ASP A 53 3.59 -4.47 2.93
N PRO A 54 3.06 -5.34 2.03
CA PRO A 54 2.22 -6.46 2.43
C PRO A 54 2.96 -7.45 3.33
N ASP A 55 4.20 -7.81 2.99
CA ASP A 55 5.03 -8.72 3.76
C ASP A 55 5.45 -8.12 5.11
N ILE A 56 5.76 -6.83 5.15
CA ILE A 56 6.04 -6.09 6.39
C ILE A 56 4.82 -6.14 7.31
N THR A 57 3.62 -5.93 6.78
CA THR A 57 2.38 -5.99 7.56
C THR A 57 2.09 -7.41 8.05
N ALA A 58 2.30 -8.41 7.20
CA ALA A 58 2.08 -9.82 7.55
C ALA A 58 3.09 -10.34 8.60
N SER A 59 4.35 -9.89 8.52
CA SER A 59 5.45 -10.27 9.41
C SER A 59 5.64 -9.35 10.62
N ASP A 60 4.75 -8.37 10.85
CA ASP A 60 4.85 -7.47 12.01
C ASP A 60 4.92 -8.27 13.32
N PRO A 61 5.94 -8.07 14.17
CA PRO A 61 6.15 -8.88 15.37
C PRO A 61 5.09 -8.64 16.47
N LEU A 62 4.24 -7.63 16.34
CA LEU A 62 3.19 -7.31 17.30
C LEU A 62 1.78 -7.56 16.75
N PHE A 63 1.57 -7.30 15.46
CA PHE A 63 0.24 -7.26 14.84
C PHE A 63 0.13 -8.13 13.57
N GLY A 64 1.21 -8.76 13.15
CA GLY A 64 1.26 -9.63 12.00
C GLY A 64 0.57 -10.99 12.24
N VAL A 65 0.44 -11.76 11.17
CA VAL A 65 -0.21 -13.07 11.21
C VAL A 65 0.58 -14.06 12.06
N ASP A 66 1.91 -14.05 11.93
CA ASP A 66 2.79 -14.94 12.69
C ASP A 66 2.81 -14.57 14.18
N ALA A 67 2.78 -13.27 14.51
CA ALA A 67 2.64 -12.80 15.88
C ALA A 67 1.33 -13.28 16.52
N ALA A 68 0.22 -13.18 15.78
CA ALA A 68 -1.08 -13.64 16.24
C ALA A 68 -1.15 -15.18 16.40
N LEU A 69 -0.46 -15.93 15.58
CA LEU A 69 -0.29 -17.37 15.72
C LEU A 69 0.60 -17.72 16.93
N GLY A 70 1.68 -16.97 17.12
CA GLY A 70 2.61 -17.11 18.24
C GLY A 70 1.99 -16.94 19.62
N GLU A 71 0.86 -16.23 19.74
CA GLU A 71 0.10 -16.15 20.99
C GLU A 71 -0.43 -17.52 21.47
N PHE A 72 -0.55 -18.48 20.57
CA PHE A 72 -1.00 -19.86 20.85
C PHE A 72 0.14 -20.86 20.92
N ASP A 73 1.37 -20.44 20.74
CA ASP A 73 2.53 -21.32 20.80
C ASP A 73 2.84 -21.77 22.24
N PRO A 74 3.42 -22.97 22.39
CA PRO A 74 3.88 -23.43 23.69
C PRO A 74 5.06 -22.56 24.17
N ARG A 75 5.03 -22.20 25.44
CA ARG A 75 6.09 -21.44 26.11
C ARG A 75 6.75 -22.26 27.20
N LEU A 76 8.06 -22.39 27.11
CA LEU A 76 8.89 -22.96 28.17
C LEU A 76 9.54 -21.80 28.94
N ALA A 77 9.30 -21.78 30.25
CA ALA A 77 9.93 -20.83 31.15
C ALA A 77 10.65 -21.58 32.26
N SER A 78 11.87 -21.18 32.57
CA SER A 78 12.65 -21.74 33.69
C SER A 78 13.19 -20.64 34.56
N ARG A 79 13.13 -20.82 35.86
CA ARG A 79 13.61 -19.87 36.84
C ARG A 79 14.42 -20.61 37.91
N PHE A 80 15.60 -20.12 38.21
CA PHE A 80 16.40 -20.54 39.37
C PHE A 80 16.50 -19.37 40.36
N LEU A 81 16.26 -19.69 41.64
CA LEU A 81 16.40 -18.74 42.72
C LEU A 81 17.26 -19.41 43.79
N TYR A 82 18.20 -18.67 44.37
CA TYR A 82 18.96 -19.02 45.55
C TYR A 82 18.86 -17.91 46.56
N ASP A 83 18.40 -18.25 47.78
CA ASP A 83 18.26 -17.32 48.89
C ASP A 83 19.08 -17.81 50.06
N LYS A 84 19.89 -16.95 50.60
CA LYS A 84 20.56 -17.14 51.88
C LYS A 84 19.88 -16.25 52.90
N ASN A 85 19.21 -16.87 53.86
CA ASN A 85 18.52 -16.20 54.94
C ASN A 85 19.28 -16.33 56.23
N ASP A 86 19.62 -15.19 56.81
CA ASP A 86 20.21 -15.01 58.13
C ASP A 86 19.38 -13.98 58.87
N ARG A 87 18.48 -14.44 59.74
CA ARG A 87 17.56 -13.52 60.42
C ARG A 87 17.20 -13.99 61.82
N VAL A 88 17.05 -13.01 62.73
CA VAL A 88 16.64 -13.27 64.10
C VAL A 88 15.13 -13.11 64.24
N PHE A 89 14.46 -14.03 64.89
CA PHE A 89 13.06 -13.96 65.24
C PHE A 89 12.88 -13.48 66.68
N ASN A 90 11.93 -12.57 66.91
CA ASN A 90 11.55 -12.13 68.24
C ASN A 90 10.91 -13.26 69.12
N ASN A 91 10.39 -14.31 68.45
CA ASN A 91 9.80 -15.45 69.12
C ASN A 91 10.37 -16.75 68.51
N VAL A 92 10.96 -17.59 69.36
CA VAL A 92 11.58 -18.86 68.97
C VAL A 92 10.58 -19.81 68.30
N THR A 93 9.33 -19.79 68.69
CA THR A 93 8.30 -20.64 68.11
C THR A 93 8.08 -20.26 66.63
N LEU A 94 8.11 -18.95 66.28
CA LEU A 94 7.99 -18.47 64.90
C LEU A 94 9.22 -18.84 64.07
N GLY A 95 10.37 -19.02 64.70
CA GLY A 95 11.61 -19.49 64.05
C GLY A 95 11.67 -21.01 63.87
N GLY A 96 10.65 -21.75 64.28
CA GLY A 96 10.68 -23.24 64.21
C GLY A 96 11.65 -23.84 65.23
N GLY A 97 11.77 -23.21 66.41
CA GLY A 97 12.70 -23.61 67.48
C GLY A 97 14.05 -22.92 67.45
N ALA A 98 14.32 -22.15 66.42
CA ALA A 98 15.55 -21.34 66.32
C ALA A 98 15.28 -19.86 66.56
N GLN A 99 16.04 -19.17 67.42
CA GLN A 99 16.00 -17.71 67.61
C GLN A 99 16.65 -17.00 66.43
N GLU A 100 17.68 -17.56 65.91
CA GLU A 100 18.42 -17.12 64.72
C GLU A 100 18.25 -18.20 63.64
N LEU A 101 17.57 -17.85 62.55
CA LEU A 101 17.36 -18.75 61.42
C LEU A 101 18.51 -18.58 60.42
N LEU A 102 19.26 -19.66 60.26
CA LEU A 102 20.24 -19.79 59.18
C LEU A 102 19.64 -20.76 58.15
N GLN A 103 19.41 -20.25 56.92
CA GLN A 103 18.77 -21.02 55.85
C GLN A 103 19.44 -20.75 54.53
N ASP A 104 19.81 -21.80 53.84
CA ASP A 104 20.15 -21.84 52.43
C ASP A 104 18.97 -22.46 51.66
N PHE A 105 18.29 -21.69 50.85
CA PHE A 105 17.14 -22.11 50.07
C PHE A 105 17.43 -21.94 48.60
N SER A 106 17.14 -22.96 47.82
CA SER A 106 17.12 -22.82 46.34
C SER A 106 15.88 -23.42 45.75
N SER A 107 15.39 -22.78 44.67
CA SER A 107 14.24 -23.22 43.90
C SER A 107 14.56 -23.22 42.43
N PHE A 108 14.25 -24.31 41.75
CA PHE A 108 14.29 -24.43 40.30
C PHE A 108 12.90 -24.74 39.79
N ASP A 109 12.30 -23.75 39.10
CA ASP A 109 10.96 -23.84 38.55
C ASP A 109 11.05 -23.95 37.03
N THR A 110 10.39 -24.94 36.45
CA THR A 110 10.25 -25.06 34.99
C THR A 110 8.79 -25.28 34.66
N GLU A 111 8.28 -24.44 33.74
CA GLU A 111 6.89 -24.46 33.29
C GLU A 111 6.82 -24.54 31.78
N LEU A 112 6.11 -25.52 31.26
CA LEU A 112 5.66 -25.59 29.87
C LEU A 112 4.18 -25.23 29.85
N SER A 113 3.84 -24.11 29.23
CA SER A 113 2.46 -23.60 29.15
C SER A 113 2.02 -23.42 27.71
N LYS A 114 0.73 -23.60 27.44
CA LYS A 114 0.10 -23.40 26.13
C LYS A 114 -1.31 -22.86 26.29
N ILE A 115 -1.68 -21.91 25.41
CA ILE A 115 -3.06 -21.47 25.25
C ILE A 115 -3.61 -22.09 23.96
N GLY A 116 -4.69 -22.81 24.05
CA GLY A 116 -5.39 -23.39 22.90
C GLY A 116 -6.29 -22.36 22.21
N ARG A 117 -6.60 -22.59 20.94
CA ARG A 117 -7.51 -21.73 20.17
C ARG A 117 -8.93 -21.63 20.75
N THR A 118 -9.32 -22.54 21.62
CA THR A 118 -10.59 -22.52 22.35
C THR A 118 -10.57 -21.65 23.61
N GLY A 119 -9.43 -20.99 23.92
CA GLY A 119 -9.19 -20.27 25.15
C GLY A 119 -8.71 -21.15 26.30
N THR A 120 -8.60 -22.46 26.10
CA THR A 120 -8.07 -23.41 27.07
C THR A 120 -6.62 -23.10 27.40
N ARG A 121 -6.29 -22.98 28.69
CA ARG A 121 -4.91 -22.84 29.17
C ARG A 121 -4.45 -24.14 29.81
N MET A 122 -3.32 -24.63 29.41
CA MET A 122 -2.68 -25.82 29.95
C MET A 122 -1.28 -25.44 30.41
N ALA A 123 -0.90 -25.92 31.59
CA ALA A 123 0.46 -25.75 32.08
C ALA A 123 0.93 -27.07 32.74
N LEU A 124 2.17 -27.45 32.45
CA LEU A 124 2.89 -28.48 33.15
C LEU A 124 4.10 -27.86 33.82
N ARG A 125 4.11 -27.89 35.15
CA ARG A 125 5.15 -27.26 35.94
C ARG A 125 5.90 -28.32 36.73
N ASN A 126 7.21 -28.24 36.76
CA ASN A 126 8.09 -28.89 37.72
C ASN A 126 8.71 -27.84 38.62
N VAL A 127 8.58 -28.03 39.91
CA VAL A 127 9.24 -27.20 40.91
C VAL A 127 10.08 -28.10 41.76
N THR A 128 11.38 -27.82 41.86
CA THR A 128 12.34 -28.52 42.70
C THR A 128 12.98 -27.52 43.66
N GLN A 129 12.84 -27.78 44.94
CA GLN A 129 13.35 -26.92 46.01
C GLN A 129 14.35 -27.69 46.86
N HIS A 130 15.38 -26.99 47.31
CA HIS A 130 16.32 -27.47 48.31
C HIS A 130 16.30 -26.49 49.45
N ASP A 131 16.08 -27.00 50.66
CA ASP A 131 16.06 -26.23 51.88
C ASP A 131 17.03 -26.85 52.91
N ARG A 132 18.04 -26.10 53.26
CA ARG A 132 18.96 -26.42 54.36
C ARG A 132 18.81 -25.35 55.42
N ASN A 133 18.35 -25.78 56.61
CA ASN A 133 18.15 -24.80 57.69
C ASN A 133 18.42 -25.42 59.05
N ASN A 134 18.56 -24.53 60.06
CA ASN A 134 18.86 -24.88 61.44
C ASN A 134 17.61 -24.99 62.34
N ARG A 135 16.41 -25.20 61.77
CA ARG A 135 15.20 -25.38 62.56
C ARG A 135 15.28 -26.67 63.35
N GLN A 136 14.80 -26.65 64.58
CA GLN A 136 14.71 -27.86 65.43
C GLN A 136 13.57 -28.74 64.93
N ASN A 137 13.69 -30.03 65.13
CA ASN A 137 12.71 -31.06 64.72
C ASN A 137 12.56 -31.28 63.19
N ASN A 138 13.50 -30.80 62.36
CA ASN A 138 13.58 -31.27 60.99
C ASN A 138 13.87 -32.77 60.92
N LEU A 139 13.26 -33.45 59.93
CA LEU A 139 13.55 -34.87 59.69
C LEU A 139 14.97 -35.05 59.16
N PHE A 140 15.39 -34.14 58.30
CA PHE A 140 16.72 -34.08 57.70
C PHE A 140 17.36 -32.71 57.92
N GLY A 141 18.69 -32.63 57.93
CA GLY A 141 19.40 -31.35 58.01
C GLY A 141 19.33 -30.51 56.77
N HIS A 142 19.05 -31.13 55.65
CA HIS A 142 18.67 -30.54 54.38
C HIS A 142 17.61 -31.41 53.73
N VAL A 143 16.83 -30.85 52.82
CA VAL A 143 15.74 -31.54 52.19
C VAL A 143 15.53 -31.09 50.76
N TRP A 144 15.24 -32.05 49.90
CA TRP A 144 14.77 -31.82 48.57
C TRP A 144 13.27 -32.06 48.50
N GLU A 145 12.52 -31.02 48.05
CA GLU A 145 11.12 -31.14 47.69
C GLU A 145 10.97 -30.94 46.20
N SER A 146 10.32 -31.87 45.53
CA SER A 146 10.02 -31.73 44.11
C SER A 146 8.57 -32.09 43.83
N TYR A 147 7.95 -31.40 42.89
CA TYR A 147 6.62 -31.76 42.43
C TYR A 147 6.44 -31.49 40.95
N TRP A 148 5.60 -32.32 40.33
CA TRP A 148 5.04 -32.07 39.03
C TRP A 148 3.58 -31.68 39.18
N GLN A 149 3.18 -30.57 38.52
CA GLN A 149 1.82 -30.07 38.52
C GLN A 149 1.33 -29.91 37.09
N ALA A 150 0.23 -30.56 36.74
CA ALA A 150 -0.54 -30.31 35.56
C ALA A 150 -1.72 -29.40 35.92
N GLU A 151 -1.88 -28.30 35.19
CA GLU A 151 -2.95 -27.33 35.36
C GLU A 151 -3.74 -27.19 34.06
N PHE A 152 -5.07 -27.14 34.21
CA PHE A 152 -6.00 -26.97 33.12
C PHE A 152 -7.01 -25.91 33.51
N ARG A 153 -7.19 -24.89 32.63
CA ARG A 153 -8.21 -23.84 32.80
C ARG A 153 -8.99 -23.70 31.51
N GLN A 154 -10.32 -23.84 31.57
CA GLN A 154 -11.23 -23.73 30.44
C GLN A 154 -12.26 -22.66 30.70
N PRO A 155 -12.28 -21.55 29.92
CA PRO A 155 -13.40 -20.64 29.95
C PRO A 155 -14.64 -21.27 29.32
N LEU A 156 -15.80 -21.12 29.95
CA LEU A 156 -17.08 -21.68 29.50
C LEU A 156 -18.00 -20.61 28.90
N LEU A 157 -17.84 -19.34 29.29
CA LEU A 157 -18.64 -18.20 28.83
C LEU A 157 -17.69 -17.18 28.17
N GLN A 158 -17.47 -16.02 28.78
CA GLN A 158 -16.58 -15.00 28.23
C GLN A 158 -15.19 -15.57 27.95
N GLY A 159 -14.70 -15.38 26.72
CA GLY A 159 -13.39 -15.88 26.31
C GLY A 159 -13.39 -17.34 25.84
N ALA A 160 -14.54 -18.02 25.86
CA ALA A 160 -14.68 -19.37 25.36
C ALA A 160 -14.82 -19.43 23.84
N GLY A 161 -14.39 -20.54 23.28
CA GLY A 161 -14.61 -20.86 21.87
C GLY A 161 -13.52 -20.36 20.93
N ARG A 162 -13.45 -21.06 19.80
CA ARG A 162 -12.44 -20.82 18.78
C ARG A 162 -12.65 -19.47 18.07
N GLU A 163 -13.89 -19.15 17.79
CA GLU A 163 -14.23 -17.94 17.04
C GLU A 163 -13.76 -16.67 17.78
N PHE A 164 -14.09 -16.54 19.05
CA PHE A 164 -13.65 -15.41 19.86
C PHE A 164 -12.13 -15.28 19.92
N ASN A 165 -11.44 -16.37 20.26
CA ASN A 165 -9.97 -16.35 20.42
C ASN A 165 -9.22 -16.11 19.10
N GLU A 166 -9.75 -16.56 17.95
CA GLU A 166 -9.17 -16.28 16.64
C GLU A 166 -9.43 -14.82 16.18
N ILE A 167 -10.51 -14.18 16.66
CA ILE A 167 -10.82 -12.78 16.32
C ILE A 167 -10.10 -11.82 17.27
N ALA A 168 -10.23 -12.04 18.58
CA ALA A 168 -9.78 -11.10 19.60
C ALA A 168 -8.37 -11.38 20.12
N GLY A 169 -7.93 -12.65 20.00
CA GLY A 169 -6.74 -13.16 20.67
C GLY A 169 -7.02 -13.62 22.10
N PRO A 170 -6.16 -14.49 22.67
CA PRO A 170 -6.41 -15.14 23.96
C PRO A 170 -6.25 -14.22 25.18
N ARG A 171 -5.71 -13.01 24.98
CA ARG A 171 -5.47 -12.00 26.03
C ARG A 171 -6.33 -10.75 25.87
N ALA A 172 -7.34 -10.81 25.00
CA ALA A 172 -8.21 -9.67 24.72
C ALA A 172 -8.94 -9.18 25.98
N GLN A 173 -9.12 -7.87 26.05
CA GLN A 173 -9.81 -7.17 27.12
C GLN A 173 -10.96 -6.32 26.57
N PRO A 174 -12.04 -6.09 27.34
CA PRO A 174 -13.15 -5.26 26.90
C PRO A 174 -12.71 -3.80 26.64
N GLY A 175 -13.16 -3.22 25.53
CA GLY A 175 -12.86 -1.84 25.16
C GLY A 175 -11.53 -1.62 24.40
N PHE A 176 -10.74 -2.65 24.20
CA PHE A 176 -9.51 -2.61 23.38
C PHE A 176 -9.77 -3.03 21.93
N ARG A 177 -8.94 -2.52 21.00
CA ARG A 177 -8.92 -2.99 19.62
C ARG A 177 -8.36 -4.42 19.58
N PHE A 178 -8.98 -5.28 18.79
CA PHE A 178 -8.56 -6.68 18.64
C PHE A 178 -7.46 -6.83 17.60
N SER A 179 -6.32 -6.19 17.85
CA SER A 179 -5.19 -6.17 16.89
C SER A 179 -4.36 -7.46 16.86
N THR A 180 -4.51 -8.32 17.88
CA THR A 180 -3.71 -9.55 18.05
C THR A 180 -4.46 -10.83 17.64
N GLY A 181 -5.65 -10.72 17.09
CA GLY A 181 -6.42 -11.88 16.63
C GLY A 181 -5.99 -12.34 15.24
N ILE A 182 -5.87 -13.65 15.03
CA ILE A 182 -5.44 -14.25 13.75
C ILE A 182 -6.29 -13.77 12.57
N ARG A 183 -7.63 -13.72 12.75
CA ARG A 183 -8.54 -13.31 11.67
C ARG A 183 -8.40 -11.82 11.34
N ILE A 184 -8.18 -10.98 12.35
CA ILE A 184 -7.95 -9.55 12.17
C ILE A 184 -6.60 -9.30 11.51
N ALA A 185 -5.53 -10.00 11.94
CA ALA A 185 -4.21 -9.90 11.33
C ALA A 185 -4.23 -10.29 9.84
N LYS A 186 -4.93 -11.37 9.48
CA LYS A 186 -5.12 -11.76 8.07
C LYS A 186 -5.87 -10.72 7.25
N LEU A 187 -6.90 -10.09 7.81
CA LEU A 187 -7.59 -9.01 7.13
C LEU A 187 -6.73 -7.77 6.97
N ASN A 188 -5.89 -7.44 7.95
CA ASN A 188 -4.94 -6.33 7.86
C ASN A 188 -3.91 -6.57 6.75
N ALA A 189 -3.38 -7.79 6.63
CA ALA A 189 -2.47 -8.18 5.54
C ALA A 189 -3.17 -8.07 4.17
N ALA A 190 -4.41 -8.56 4.05
CA ALA A 190 -5.20 -8.43 2.81
C ALA A 190 -5.50 -6.97 2.47
N ILE A 191 -5.78 -6.10 3.45
CA ILE A 191 -5.96 -4.66 3.23
C ILE A 191 -4.67 -4.03 2.73
N SER A 192 -3.52 -4.35 3.34
CA SER A 192 -2.21 -3.84 2.89
C SER A 192 -1.90 -4.26 1.45
N GLN A 193 -2.25 -5.50 1.07
CA GLN A 193 -2.14 -5.96 -0.31
C GLN A 193 -3.00 -5.13 -1.28
N THR A 194 -4.27 -4.84 -0.93
CA THR A 194 -5.11 -3.98 -1.78
C THR A 194 -4.60 -2.55 -1.87
N GLU A 195 -3.95 -2.03 -0.83
CA GLU A 195 -3.30 -0.72 -0.85
C GLU A 195 -2.09 -0.70 -1.81
N PHE A 196 -1.31 -1.77 -1.85
CA PHE A 196 -0.23 -1.93 -2.82
C PHE A 196 -0.77 -2.08 -4.25
N GLU A 197 -1.82 -2.89 -4.48
CA GLU A 197 -2.50 -3.01 -5.79
C GLU A 197 -3.00 -1.65 -6.29
N GLN A 198 -3.58 -0.84 -5.41
CA GLN A 198 -4.01 0.52 -5.75
C GLN A 198 -2.84 1.43 -6.14
N ALA A 199 -1.69 1.29 -5.47
CA ALA A 199 -0.49 2.04 -5.80
C ALA A 199 0.08 1.63 -7.16
N VAL A 200 0.06 0.33 -7.51
CA VAL A 200 0.45 -0.19 -8.83
C VAL A 200 -0.51 0.32 -9.91
N LEU A 201 -1.82 0.31 -9.66
CA LEU A 201 -2.83 0.86 -10.56
C LEU A 201 -2.56 2.35 -10.87
N GLN A 202 -2.23 3.13 -9.85
CA GLN A 202 -1.90 4.54 -10.03
C GLN A 202 -0.60 4.72 -10.83
N LEU A 203 0.43 3.90 -10.59
CA LEU A 203 1.67 3.93 -11.40
C LEU A 203 1.38 3.67 -12.87
N ILE A 204 0.59 2.66 -13.20
CA ILE A 204 0.21 2.36 -14.59
C ILE A 204 -0.53 3.55 -15.21
N SER A 205 -1.48 4.15 -14.48
CA SER A 205 -2.20 5.34 -14.92
C SER A 205 -1.24 6.51 -15.20
N ASP A 206 -0.31 6.78 -14.28
CA ASP A 206 0.69 7.85 -14.42
C ASP A 206 1.63 7.62 -15.62
N VAL A 207 2.02 6.36 -15.87
CA VAL A 207 2.83 5.99 -17.05
C VAL A 207 2.07 6.24 -18.35
N HIS A 208 0.79 5.87 -18.41
CA HIS A 208 -0.08 6.18 -19.55
C HIS A 208 -0.13 7.69 -19.83
N ASP A 209 -0.40 8.49 -18.80
CA ASP A 209 -0.50 9.95 -18.93
C ASP A 209 0.83 10.56 -19.40
N ALA A 210 1.95 10.14 -18.82
CA ALA A 210 3.26 10.61 -19.22
C ALA A 210 3.64 10.17 -20.64
N TYR A 211 3.24 8.96 -21.06
CA TYR A 211 3.48 8.47 -22.40
C TYR A 211 2.72 9.28 -23.47
N TRP A 212 1.41 9.48 -23.28
CA TRP A 212 0.61 10.27 -24.21
C TRP A 212 1.00 11.76 -24.20
N GLN A 213 1.45 12.27 -23.06
CA GLN A 213 2.05 13.61 -23.00
C GLN A 213 3.33 13.70 -23.85
N LEU A 214 4.18 12.66 -23.84
CA LEU A 214 5.37 12.61 -24.69
C LEU A 214 5.00 12.48 -26.17
N VAL A 215 3.97 11.70 -26.52
CA VAL A 215 3.41 11.64 -27.90
C VAL A 215 2.99 13.01 -28.37
N PHE A 216 2.22 13.74 -27.54
CA PHE A 216 1.79 15.10 -27.84
C PHE A 216 2.98 16.03 -28.05
N ALA A 217 3.97 16.01 -27.15
CA ALA A 217 5.14 16.89 -27.21
C ALA A 217 5.95 16.69 -28.50
N HIS A 218 6.13 15.43 -28.94
CA HIS A 218 6.79 15.14 -30.22
C HIS A 218 6.01 15.66 -31.43
N ARG A 219 4.70 15.48 -31.46
CA ARG A 219 3.85 15.96 -32.56
C ARG A 219 3.73 17.49 -32.59
N ASP A 220 3.67 18.14 -31.41
CA ASP A 220 3.68 19.59 -31.29
C ASP A 220 5.02 20.17 -31.81
N LEU A 221 6.13 19.53 -31.46
CA LEU A 221 7.45 19.91 -31.99
C LEU A 221 7.50 19.79 -33.53
N GLU A 222 6.99 18.67 -34.09
CA GLU A 222 6.91 18.47 -35.54
C GLU A 222 6.06 19.56 -36.22
N ALA A 223 4.88 19.87 -35.69
CA ALA A 223 4.01 20.94 -36.22
C ALA A 223 4.69 22.31 -36.17
N ARG A 224 5.41 22.62 -35.08
CA ARG A 224 6.16 23.89 -34.95
C ARG A 224 7.37 23.94 -35.90
N GLN A 225 8.03 22.86 -36.18
CA GLN A 225 9.12 22.79 -37.18
C GLN A 225 8.58 23.02 -38.58
N ILE A 226 7.47 22.43 -38.96
CA ILE A 226 6.78 22.67 -40.25
C ILE A 226 6.38 24.14 -40.38
N ALA A 227 5.87 24.75 -39.30
CA ALA A 227 5.50 26.16 -39.30
C ALA A 227 6.73 27.06 -39.41
N LEU A 228 7.85 26.73 -38.76
CA LEU A 228 9.12 27.47 -38.87
C LEU A 228 9.68 27.40 -40.28
N ASP A 229 9.70 26.20 -40.89
CA ASP A 229 10.18 26.04 -42.28
C ASP A 229 9.33 26.84 -43.28
N ALA A 230 8.00 26.84 -43.10
CA ALA A 230 7.09 27.65 -43.92
C ALA A 230 7.33 29.19 -43.73
N ALA A 231 7.56 29.62 -42.51
CA ALA A 231 7.86 31.02 -42.20
C ALA A 231 9.23 31.45 -42.77
N GLU A 232 10.24 30.56 -42.71
CA GLU A 232 11.56 30.79 -43.31
C GLU A 232 11.46 30.94 -44.84
N HIS A 233 10.72 30.04 -45.48
CA HIS A 233 10.48 30.09 -46.92
C HIS A 233 9.77 31.37 -47.31
N THR A 234 8.74 31.81 -46.58
CA THR A 234 8.01 33.04 -46.78
C THR A 234 8.94 34.25 -46.63
N TRP A 235 9.72 34.33 -45.55
CA TRP A 235 10.67 35.43 -45.33
C TRP A 235 11.71 35.51 -46.46
N ARG A 236 12.34 34.41 -46.85
CA ARG A 236 13.31 34.37 -47.95
C ARG A 236 12.69 34.83 -49.29
N SER A 237 11.43 34.45 -49.55
CA SER A 237 10.71 34.87 -50.74
C SER A 237 10.47 36.39 -50.74
N VAL A 238 10.02 36.99 -49.62
CA VAL A 238 9.83 38.43 -49.48
C VAL A 238 11.16 39.19 -49.62
N GLN A 239 12.24 38.70 -49.00
CA GLN A 239 13.58 39.27 -49.08
C GLN A 239 14.12 39.28 -50.55
N ALA A 240 13.92 38.18 -51.27
CA ALA A 240 14.31 38.08 -52.68
C ALA A 240 13.53 39.10 -53.56
N ARG A 241 12.23 39.26 -53.33
CA ARG A 241 11.40 40.30 -53.98
C ARG A 241 11.89 41.71 -53.68
N GLY A 242 12.29 42.01 -52.45
CA GLY A 242 12.86 43.29 -52.04
C GLY A 242 14.18 43.59 -52.74
N GLN A 243 15.08 42.60 -52.86
CA GLN A 243 16.35 42.75 -53.58
C GLN A 243 16.16 43.04 -55.08
N GLN A 244 15.11 42.46 -55.68
CA GLN A 244 14.73 42.69 -57.08
C GLN A 244 13.87 43.92 -57.30
N ARG A 245 13.52 44.68 -56.25
CA ARG A 245 12.63 45.84 -56.29
C ARG A 245 11.24 45.53 -56.87
N LEU A 246 10.75 44.31 -56.64
CA LEU A 246 9.41 43.90 -57.04
C LEU A 246 8.37 44.26 -55.98
N ALA A 247 7.12 44.39 -56.40
CA ALA A 247 6.00 44.60 -55.49
C ALA A 247 5.91 43.45 -54.48
N GLY A 248 5.64 43.77 -53.21
CA GLY A 248 5.60 42.76 -52.13
C GLY A 248 6.91 42.56 -51.39
N GLY A 249 8.00 43.25 -51.78
CA GLY A 249 9.30 43.26 -51.10
C GLY A 249 9.58 44.53 -50.29
N GLU A 250 8.53 45.29 -49.87
CA GLU A 250 8.68 46.47 -49.04
C GLU A 250 9.28 46.11 -47.66
N ALA A 251 10.05 47.07 -47.07
CA ALA A 251 10.79 46.84 -45.83
C ALA A 251 9.92 46.49 -44.63
N ASP A 252 8.69 46.97 -44.59
CA ASP A 252 7.70 46.64 -43.56
C ASP A 252 7.25 45.18 -43.67
N ARG A 253 7.01 44.69 -44.88
CA ARG A 253 6.64 43.27 -45.12
C ARG A 253 7.77 42.31 -44.83
N GLU A 254 9.02 42.68 -45.18
CA GLU A 254 10.18 41.89 -44.79
C GLU A 254 10.35 41.84 -43.28
N ALA A 255 10.18 42.96 -42.60
CA ALA A 255 10.23 43.02 -41.14
C ALA A 255 9.14 42.14 -40.48
N GLN A 256 7.92 42.15 -41.03
CA GLN A 256 6.81 41.31 -40.58
C GLN A 256 7.11 39.78 -40.76
N ALA A 257 7.52 39.40 -41.97
CA ALA A 257 7.87 37.98 -42.22
C ALA A 257 9.04 37.50 -41.35
N ARG A 258 10.04 38.37 -41.12
CA ARG A 258 11.17 38.09 -40.24
C ARG A 258 10.74 37.98 -38.78
N ALA A 259 9.83 38.84 -38.31
CA ALA A 259 9.31 38.75 -36.96
C ALA A 259 8.57 37.43 -36.73
N GLN A 260 7.78 36.95 -37.69
CA GLN A 260 7.08 35.67 -37.61
C GLN A 260 8.05 34.48 -37.63
N TYR A 261 9.12 34.54 -38.42
CA TYR A 261 10.17 33.51 -38.40
C TYR A 261 10.78 33.34 -36.99
N TYR A 262 11.18 34.45 -36.35
CA TYR A 262 11.73 34.40 -35.00
C TYR A 262 10.69 33.98 -33.96
N GLN A 263 9.43 34.34 -34.12
CA GLN A 263 8.35 33.84 -33.27
C GLN A 263 8.23 32.30 -33.34
N TYR A 264 8.25 31.70 -34.53
CA TYR A 264 8.22 30.24 -34.65
C TYR A 264 9.52 29.60 -34.16
N GLN A 265 10.66 30.25 -34.29
CA GLN A 265 11.92 29.78 -33.73
C GLN A 265 11.82 29.70 -32.20
N ASP A 266 11.29 30.68 -31.53
CA ASP A 266 11.05 30.66 -30.08
C ASP A 266 10.07 29.54 -29.70
N LEU A 267 9.00 29.35 -30.46
CA LEU A 267 8.04 28.27 -30.23
C LEU A 267 8.66 26.88 -30.39
N VAL A 268 9.62 26.69 -31.30
CA VAL A 268 10.37 25.42 -31.42
C VAL A 268 11.29 25.17 -30.21
N LEU A 269 11.95 26.23 -29.72
CA LEU A 269 12.77 26.14 -28.51
C LEU A 269 11.91 25.77 -27.27
N GLU A 270 10.73 26.39 -27.15
CA GLU A 270 9.76 26.03 -26.10
C GLU A 270 9.28 24.56 -26.24
N ALA A 271 8.98 24.10 -27.46
CA ALA A 271 8.55 22.72 -27.66
C ALA A 271 9.63 21.68 -27.26
N ARG A 272 10.90 22.02 -27.41
CA ARG A 272 12.01 21.15 -26.97
C ARG A 272 12.14 21.06 -25.46
N ASN A 273 12.21 22.22 -24.79
CA ASN A 273 12.50 22.27 -23.36
C ASN A 273 11.27 22.34 -22.46
N GLY A 274 10.17 22.89 -22.95
CA GLY A 274 8.99 23.25 -22.20
C GLY A 274 8.96 24.71 -21.78
N SER A 275 7.78 25.18 -21.39
CA SER A 275 7.52 26.43 -20.72
C SER A 275 6.98 26.15 -19.32
N ASP A 276 6.74 27.21 -18.51
CA ASP A 276 6.15 27.06 -17.17
C ASP A 276 4.76 26.39 -17.20
N GLN A 277 4.07 26.43 -18.34
CA GLN A 277 2.69 25.94 -18.48
C GLN A 277 2.58 24.62 -19.24
N VAL A 278 3.49 24.33 -20.16
CA VAL A 278 3.43 23.15 -21.03
C VAL A 278 4.80 22.46 -21.06
N PRO A 279 4.87 21.19 -20.66
CA PRO A 279 6.13 20.44 -20.73
C PRO A 279 6.53 20.18 -22.18
N GLY A 280 7.81 20.46 -22.51
CA GLY A 280 8.40 20.14 -23.80
C GLY A 280 8.83 18.68 -23.90
N VAL A 281 9.40 18.31 -25.06
CA VAL A 281 9.85 16.93 -25.32
C VAL A 281 10.83 16.43 -24.27
N TYR A 282 11.87 17.19 -23.94
CA TYR A 282 12.87 16.76 -22.96
C TYR A 282 12.32 16.65 -21.53
N GLN A 283 11.38 17.53 -21.17
CA GLN A 283 10.75 17.46 -19.85
C GLN A 283 9.81 16.25 -19.76
N SER A 284 8.98 16.01 -20.78
CA SER A 284 8.06 14.87 -20.84
C SER A 284 8.84 13.54 -20.87
N GLU A 285 9.95 13.49 -21.63
CA GLU A 285 10.84 12.32 -21.64
C GLU A 285 11.43 12.03 -20.26
N ARG A 286 11.92 13.05 -19.54
CA ARG A 286 12.46 12.89 -18.18
C ARG A 286 11.39 12.43 -17.17
N GLN A 287 10.17 12.94 -17.30
CA GLN A 287 9.05 12.48 -16.45
C GLN A 287 8.74 11.00 -16.68
N LEU A 288 8.65 10.57 -17.96
CA LEU A 288 8.43 9.17 -18.29
C LEU A 288 9.60 8.29 -17.82
N ARG A 289 10.86 8.71 -18.04
CA ARG A 289 12.05 7.99 -17.55
C ARG A 289 12.03 7.79 -16.03
N TYR A 290 11.62 8.81 -15.31
CA TYR A 290 11.47 8.71 -13.85
C TYR A 290 10.46 7.64 -13.46
N LEU A 291 9.28 7.60 -14.09
CA LEU A 291 8.24 6.62 -13.79
C LEU A 291 8.67 5.19 -14.13
N ILE A 292 9.31 4.99 -15.30
CA ILE A 292 9.77 3.66 -15.73
C ILE A 292 11.10 3.23 -15.07
N GLY A 293 11.69 4.08 -14.21
CA GLY A 293 12.87 3.75 -13.42
C GLY A 293 14.20 3.85 -14.16
N LEU A 294 14.25 4.59 -15.24
CA LEU A 294 15.48 4.84 -15.98
C LEU A 294 16.19 6.12 -15.51
N ALA A 295 17.49 6.20 -15.80
CA ALA A 295 18.26 7.41 -15.56
C ALA A 295 17.69 8.59 -16.38
N PRO A 296 17.79 9.84 -15.88
CA PRO A 296 17.25 11.02 -16.56
C PRO A 296 17.86 11.23 -17.96
N ASP A 297 19.09 10.79 -18.16
CA ASP A 297 19.81 10.86 -19.43
C ASP A 297 20.51 9.54 -19.76
N ASP A 298 19.95 8.86 -20.74
CA ASP A 298 20.60 7.80 -21.49
C ASP A 298 21.06 8.36 -22.85
N SER A 299 22.05 7.73 -23.46
CA SER A 299 22.64 8.15 -24.74
C SER A 299 21.63 8.26 -25.90
N LEU A 300 20.45 7.66 -25.81
CA LEU A 300 19.43 7.63 -26.85
C LEU A 300 18.12 8.28 -26.38
N PRO A 301 17.59 9.30 -27.11
CA PRO A 301 16.27 9.84 -26.86
C PRO A 301 15.17 8.80 -27.11
N MET A 302 14.08 8.90 -26.36
CA MET A 302 12.91 8.04 -26.55
C MET A 302 11.93 8.69 -27.51
N LYS A 303 11.50 7.96 -28.52
CA LYS A 303 10.46 8.38 -29.46
C LYS A 303 9.26 7.44 -29.31
N PRO A 304 8.07 7.95 -28.97
CA PRO A 304 6.85 7.12 -28.94
C PRO A 304 6.59 6.50 -30.30
N ALA A 305 6.19 5.21 -30.31
CA ALA A 305 5.92 4.46 -31.53
C ALA A 305 4.42 4.29 -31.83
N ASP A 306 3.57 4.41 -30.80
CA ASP A 306 2.14 4.17 -30.95
C ASP A 306 1.41 5.38 -31.53
N ALA A 307 0.40 5.09 -32.36
CA ALA A 307 -0.53 6.09 -32.87
C ALA A 307 -1.73 6.21 -31.93
N PRO A 308 -2.22 7.45 -31.65
CA PRO A 308 -3.40 7.63 -30.83
C PRO A 308 -4.64 6.97 -31.46
N PRO A 309 -5.53 6.38 -30.62
CA PRO A 309 -6.78 5.81 -31.09
C PRO A 309 -7.70 6.91 -31.64
N VAL A 310 -8.36 6.63 -32.77
CA VAL A 310 -9.28 7.57 -33.42
C VAL A 310 -10.71 7.02 -33.56
N ALA A 311 -10.91 5.73 -33.29
CA ALA A 311 -12.21 5.07 -33.39
C ALA A 311 -13.10 5.41 -32.20
N LEU A 312 -14.40 5.61 -32.44
CA LEU A 312 -15.37 5.77 -31.36
C LEU A 312 -15.54 4.46 -30.60
N VAL A 313 -15.26 4.49 -29.30
CA VAL A 313 -15.55 3.37 -28.41
C VAL A 313 -16.95 3.56 -27.80
N VAL A 314 -17.80 2.58 -27.98
CA VAL A 314 -19.16 2.56 -27.43
C VAL A 314 -19.19 1.57 -26.27
N TYR A 315 -19.59 2.05 -25.11
CA TYR A 315 -19.66 1.24 -23.88
C TYR A 315 -21.10 0.80 -23.60
N ASP A 316 -21.26 -0.46 -23.23
CA ASP A 316 -22.50 -0.95 -22.62
C ASP A 316 -22.55 -0.50 -21.16
N TRP A 317 -23.41 0.48 -20.88
CA TRP A 317 -23.48 1.11 -19.55
C TRP A 317 -23.84 0.13 -18.41
N PRO A 318 -24.89 -0.74 -18.53
CA PRO A 318 -25.19 -1.72 -17.49
C PRO A 318 -24.01 -2.65 -17.18
N TYR A 319 -23.35 -3.16 -18.21
CA TYR A 319 -22.19 -4.03 -18.07
C TYR A 319 -21.03 -3.30 -17.39
N LEU A 320 -20.72 -2.08 -17.82
CA LEU A 320 -19.63 -1.29 -17.30
C LEU A 320 -19.82 -0.96 -15.80
N VAL A 321 -21.05 -0.63 -15.38
CA VAL A 321 -21.37 -0.40 -13.96
C VAL A 321 -21.25 -1.68 -13.13
N ALA A 322 -21.71 -2.82 -13.67
CA ALA A 322 -21.58 -4.10 -12.97
C ALA A 322 -20.10 -4.46 -12.76
N THR A 323 -19.30 -4.37 -13.81
CA THR A 323 -17.86 -4.63 -13.75
C THR A 323 -17.15 -3.69 -12.76
N ALA A 324 -17.46 -2.39 -12.79
CA ALA A 324 -16.85 -1.43 -11.85
C ALA A 324 -17.15 -1.76 -10.39
N ARG A 325 -18.32 -2.31 -10.08
CA ARG A 325 -18.66 -2.75 -8.72
C ARG A 325 -17.90 -3.98 -8.26
N GLU A 326 -17.54 -4.86 -9.19
CA GLU A 326 -16.82 -6.10 -8.90
C GLU A 326 -15.31 -5.92 -8.90
N SER A 327 -14.78 -5.07 -9.80
CA SER A 327 -13.33 -5.00 -10.07
C SER A 327 -12.63 -3.80 -9.40
N ARG A 328 -13.38 -2.85 -8.81
CA ARG A 328 -12.74 -1.68 -8.17
C ARG A 328 -12.08 -2.05 -6.85
N ILE A 329 -10.76 -1.87 -6.79
CA ILE A 329 -9.91 -2.20 -5.62
C ILE A 329 -10.38 -1.47 -4.36
N GLU A 330 -10.83 -0.22 -4.48
CA GLU A 330 -11.31 0.57 -3.34
C GLU A 330 -12.59 -0.01 -2.72
N LEU A 331 -13.44 -0.64 -3.52
CA LEU A 331 -14.64 -1.34 -3.01
C LEU A 331 -14.24 -2.63 -2.30
N THR A 332 -13.32 -3.40 -2.87
CA THR A 332 -12.76 -4.61 -2.24
C THR A 332 -12.10 -4.27 -0.90
N GLN A 333 -11.31 -3.21 -0.84
CA GLN A 333 -10.69 -2.75 0.40
C GLN A 333 -11.73 -2.40 1.47
N LEU A 334 -12.81 -1.68 1.09
CA LEU A 334 -13.88 -1.35 2.03
C LEU A 334 -14.67 -2.59 2.48
N GLU A 335 -14.84 -3.59 1.62
CA GLU A 335 -15.45 -4.87 2.01
C GLU A 335 -14.63 -5.58 3.09
N LEU A 336 -13.31 -5.63 2.93
CA LEU A 336 -12.40 -6.19 3.94
C LEU A 336 -12.50 -5.40 5.25
N ARG A 337 -12.57 -4.07 5.20
CA ARG A 337 -12.77 -3.22 6.39
C ARG A 337 -14.13 -3.44 7.05
N VAL A 338 -15.20 -3.54 6.29
CA VAL A 338 -16.53 -3.89 6.83
C VAL A 338 -16.48 -5.26 7.51
N ARG A 339 -15.86 -6.25 6.88
CA ARG A 339 -15.69 -7.59 7.44
C ARG A 339 -14.89 -7.56 8.75
N GLN A 340 -13.84 -6.77 8.81
CA GLN A 340 -13.06 -6.55 10.03
C GLN A 340 -13.94 -6.01 11.16
N ARG A 341 -14.77 -4.97 10.90
CA ARG A 341 -15.69 -4.40 11.89
C ARG A 341 -16.81 -5.35 12.33
N GLU A 342 -17.26 -6.24 11.43
CA GLU A 342 -18.22 -7.29 11.78
C GLU A 342 -17.61 -8.29 12.76
N LEU A 343 -16.38 -8.73 12.53
CA LEU A 343 -15.66 -9.60 13.45
C LEU A 343 -15.40 -8.92 14.80
N GLU A 344 -14.94 -7.65 14.79
CA GLU A 344 -14.74 -6.87 16.02
C GLU A 344 -16.04 -6.73 16.83
N LEU A 345 -17.17 -6.50 16.16
CA LEU A 345 -18.47 -6.44 16.84
C LEU A 345 -18.85 -7.80 17.43
N THR A 346 -18.60 -8.90 16.73
CA THR A 346 -18.86 -10.25 17.22
C THR A 346 -18.05 -10.53 18.47
N ALA A 347 -16.75 -10.25 18.45
CA ALA A 347 -15.88 -10.42 19.61
C ALA A 347 -16.25 -9.48 20.78
N SER A 348 -16.65 -8.22 20.48
CA SER A 348 -17.05 -7.27 21.51
C SER A 348 -18.29 -7.73 22.31
N LYS A 349 -19.22 -8.44 21.66
CA LYS A 349 -20.42 -8.96 22.33
C LYS A 349 -20.11 -10.04 23.36
N GLU A 350 -19.03 -10.79 23.19
CA GLU A 350 -18.60 -11.82 24.13
C GLU A 350 -18.25 -11.24 25.52
N PHE A 351 -17.83 -9.98 25.58
CA PHE A 351 -17.57 -9.29 26.84
C PHE A 351 -18.83 -8.89 27.64
N LEU A 352 -20.02 -9.08 27.07
CA LEU A 352 -21.28 -8.94 27.80
C LEU A 352 -21.62 -10.17 28.61
N TYR A 353 -20.94 -11.30 28.37
CA TYR A 353 -21.11 -12.50 29.22
C TYR A 353 -20.24 -12.38 30.46
N PRO A 354 -20.70 -12.96 31.61
CA PRO A 354 -19.83 -13.15 32.75
C PRO A 354 -18.69 -14.12 32.41
N ARG A 355 -17.58 -14.01 33.11
CA ARG A 355 -16.49 -14.96 32.99
C ARG A 355 -16.75 -16.14 33.91
N LEU A 356 -16.79 -17.33 33.36
CA LEU A 356 -16.90 -18.59 34.09
C LEU A 356 -15.81 -19.52 33.60
N ASP A 357 -14.84 -19.81 34.47
CA ASP A 357 -13.73 -20.70 34.19
C ASP A 357 -13.87 -21.98 35.01
N VAL A 358 -13.60 -23.11 34.39
CA VAL A 358 -13.36 -24.41 35.10
C VAL A 358 -11.85 -24.53 35.26
N LEU A 359 -11.45 -24.92 36.47
CA LEU A 359 -10.08 -25.11 36.90
C LEU A 359 -9.89 -26.55 37.32
N ALA A 360 -8.86 -27.19 36.85
CA ALA A 360 -8.43 -28.50 37.32
C ALA A 360 -6.92 -28.50 37.49
N GLN A 361 -6.44 -29.02 38.59
CA GLN A 361 -5.02 -29.22 38.84
C GLN A 361 -4.78 -30.61 39.41
N TYR A 362 -3.67 -31.21 39.01
CA TYR A 362 -3.17 -32.44 39.52
C TYR A 362 -1.68 -32.28 39.82
N ARG A 363 -1.26 -32.74 41.02
CA ARG A 363 0.10 -32.61 41.50
C ARG A 363 0.57 -33.90 42.14
N VAL A 364 1.78 -34.30 41.80
CA VAL A 364 2.50 -35.37 42.47
C VAL A 364 3.72 -34.75 43.13
N ARG A 365 3.88 -35.04 44.43
CA ARG A 365 4.99 -34.54 45.23
C ARG A 365 5.96 -35.64 45.58
N GLY A 366 7.21 -35.26 45.74
CA GLY A 366 8.25 -36.09 46.35
C GLY A 366 9.08 -35.29 47.33
N PHE A 367 9.52 -35.98 48.35
CA PHE A 367 10.30 -35.46 49.46
C PHE A 367 11.44 -36.39 49.72
N GLY A 368 12.64 -35.87 49.98
CA GLY A 368 13.81 -36.69 50.29
C GLY A 368 15.01 -35.91 50.77
N ASP A 369 15.94 -36.63 51.40
CA ASP A 369 17.24 -36.12 51.80
C ASP A 369 18.10 -35.78 50.58
N ASP A 370 18.03 -36.60 49.56
CA ASP A 370 18.66 -36.38 48.25
C ASP A 370 17.66 -36.07 47.16
N LEU A 371 18.15 -35.43 46.08
CA LEU A 371 17.31 -35.16 44.91
C LEU A 371 17.01 -36.43 44.12
N ALA A 372 18.05 -37.24 43.87
CA ALA A 372 17.99 -38.47 43.08
C ALA A 372 18.82 -39.54 43.75
N GLY A 373 18.27 -40.76 43.84
CA GLY A 373 18.89 -41.92 44.47
C GLY A 373 17.90 -43.08 44.53
N SER A 374 18.30 -44.20 45.10
CA SER A 374 17.47 -45.35 45.34
C SER A 374 17.78 -45.94 46.72
N GLY A 375 16.82 -45.98 47.61
CA GLY A 375 16.98 -46.44 48.97
C GLY A 375 15.67 -46.52 49.75
N PRO A 376 15.72 -46.45 51.09
CA PRO A 376 14.52 -46.45 51.90
C PRO A 376 13.63 -45.23 51.69
N ARG A 377 12.46 -45.24 52.33
CA ARG A 377 11.48 -44.18 52.22
C ARG A 377 12.08 -42.81 52.59
N PHE A 378 11.86 -41.78 51.73
CA PHE A 378 12.38 -40.41 51.84
C PHE A 378 13.89 -40.26 51.62
N GLU A 379 14.58 -41.21 51.00
CA GLU A 379 15.95 -41.03 50.62
C GLU A 379 16.08 -40.08 49.40
N SER A 380 15.18 -40.21 48.44
CA SER A 380 15.23 -39.39 47.22
C SER A 380 13.86 -38.80 46.86
N ALA A 381 13.84 -37.47 46.55
CA ALA A 381 12.63 -36.78 46.13
C ALA A 381 12.07 -37.32 44.80
N TYR A 382 12.93 -37.65 43.82
CA TYR A 382 12.45 -38.20 42.54
C TYR A 382 11.99 -39.66 42.63
N GLN A 383 12.56 -40.47 43.53
CA GLN A 383 12.05 -41.81 43.81
C GLN A 383 10.66 -41.72 44.44
N ASP A 384 10.45 -40.80 45.37
CA ASP A 384 9.17 -40.61 46.05
C ASP A 384 8.08 -40.09 45.06
N ILE A 385 8.43 -39.21 44.09
CA ILE A 385 7.55 -38.87 42.97
C ILE A 385 7.18 -40.14 42.17
N GLY A 386 8.14 -40.99 41.89
CA GLY A 386 7.93 -42.22 41.11
C GLY A 386 7.03 -43.24 41.78
N SER A 387 6.95 -43.26 43.13
CA SER A 387 6.03 -44.10 43.87
C SER A 387 4.56 -43.68 43.75
N MET A 388 4.33 -42.38 43.39
CA MET A 388 3.00 -41.77 43.35
C MET A 388 2.22 -41.83 44.67
N ASP A 389 2.89 -41.94 45.80
CA ASP A 389 2.24 -42.05 47.12
C ASP A 389 1.63 -40.71 47.57
N HIS A 390 2.20 -39.58 47.11
CA HIS A 390 1.77 -38.22 47.48
C HIS A 390 1.12 -37.48 46.32
N GLN A 391 -0.19 -37.64 46.20
CA GLN A 391 -0.98 -37.04 45.12
C GLN A 391 -1.93 -35.97 45.67
N GLU A 392 -1.97 -34.84 44.99
CA GLU A 392 -2.92 -33.77 45.29
C GLU A 392 -3.72 -33.45 44.02
N TRP A 393 -5.01 -33.26 44.15
CA TRP A 393 -5.83 -32.80 43.06
C TRP A 393 -6.80 -31.74 43.53
N GLY A 394 -7.12 -30.81 42.66
CA GLY A 394 -8.10 -29.74 42.89
C GLY A 394 -8.96 -29.57 41.66
N PHE A 395 -10.24 -29.38 41.89
CA PHE A 395 -11.21 -29.00 40.87
C PHE A 395 -12.01 -27.80 41.39
N GLY A 396 -12.22 -26.80 40.55
CA GLY A 396 -12.93 -25.59 40.95
C GLY A 396 -13.60 -24.89 39.79
N MET A 397 -14.44 -23.95 40.11
CA MET A 397 -15.06 -23.01 39.18
C MET A 397 -14.85 -21.58 39.69
N GLU A 398 -14.49 -20.70 38.81
CA GLU A 398 -14.31 -19.27 39.09
C GLU A 398 -15.32 -18.49 38.28
N LEU A 399 -16.20 -17.73 38.97
CA LEU A 399 -17.19 -16.87 38.37
C LEU A 399 -16.83 -15.41 38.64
N ASP A 400 -16.63 -14.61 37.60
CA ASP A 400 -16.44 -13.17 37.67
C ASP A 400 -17.56 -12.44 36.89
N VAL A 401 -18.31 -11.61 37.59
CA VAL A 401 -19.46 -10.85 37.05
C VAL A 401 -19.27 -9.37 37.29
N PRO A 402 -18.86 -8.59 36.28
CA PRO A 402 -18.73 -7.15 36.43
C PRO A 402 -20.10 -6.50 36.61
N LEU A 403 -20.35 -5.95 37.77
CA LEU A 403 -21.62 -5.26 38.05
C LEU A 403 -21.71 -3.96 37.24
N GLY A 404 -22.69 -3.89 36.32
CA GLY A 404 -22.99 -2.72 35.50
C GLY A 404 -22.46 -2.75 34.05
N TYR A 405 -21.53 -3.62 33.69
CA TYR A 405 -21.03 -3.87 32.29
C TYR A 405 -20.75 -2.60 31.48
N ARG A 406 -20.41 -1.46 32.10
CA ARG A 406 -20.26 -0.17 31.40
C ARG A 406 -19.18 -0.19 30.33
N VAL A 407 -18.01 -0.80 30.61
CA VAL A 407 -16.91 -0.88 29.67
C VAL A 407 -17.27 -1.78 28.48
N ALA A 408 -17.82 -2.98 28.76
CA ALA A 408 -18.24 -3.91 27.72
C ALA A 408 -19.36 -3.32 26.84
N SER A 409 -20.39 -2.70 27.45
CA SER A 409 -21.48 -2.06 26.71
C SER A 409 -21.01 -0.87 25.88
N SER A 410 -20.06 -0.07 26.38
CA SER A 410 -19.46 1.01 25.58
C SER A 410 -18.63 0.47 24.42
N GLY A 411 -17.87 -0.63 24.61
CA GLY A 411 -17.13 -1.32 23.57
C GLY A 411 -18.04 -1.83 22.44
N VAL A 412 -19.15 -2.49 22.80
CA VAL A 412 -20.14 -2.96 21.80
C VAL A 412 -20.76 -1.79 21.05
N ARG A 413 -21.15 -0.73 21.75
CA ARG A 413 -21.72 0.47 21.11
C ARG A 413 -20.72 1.13 20.16
N GLN A 414 -19.46 1.22 20.55
CA GLN A 414 -18.39 1.74 19.69
C GLN A 414 -18.21 0.86 18.44
N ALA A 415 -18.15 -0.47 18.58
CA ALA A 415 -18.04 -1.40 17.47
C ALA A 415 -19.24 -1.28 16.51
N GLN A 416 -20.47 -1.13 17.03
CA GLN A 416 -21.67 -0.91 16.22
C GLN A 416 -21.59 0.39 15.41
N LEU A 417 -21.14 1.49 16.03
CA LEU A 417 -21.00 2.78 15.35
C LEU A 417 -19.89 2.75 14.28
N LEU A 418 -18.77 2.08 14.56
CA LEU A 418 -17.70 1.88 13.57
C LEU A 418 -18.20 1.06 12.38
N LEU A 419 -18.91 -0.04 12.61
CA LEU A 419 -19.49 -0.84 11.54
C LEU A 419 -20.51 -0.03 10.71
N ALA A 420 -21.40 0.72 11.38
CA ALA A 420 -22.36 1.57 10.69
C ALA A 420 -21.68 2.64 9.83
N ARG A 421 -20.60 3.24 10.34
CA ARG A 421 -19.77 4.19 9.59
C ARG A 421 -19.15 3.55 8.34
N GLU A 422 -18.49 2.40 8.47
CA GLU A 422 -17.84 1.74 7.31
C GLU A 422 -18.88 1.34 6.24
N ARG A 423 -20.05 0.86 6.65
CA ARG A 423 -21.15 0.56 5.71
C ARG A 423 -21.67 1.80 5.00
N ALA A 424 -21.81 2.91 5.70
CA ALA A 424 -22.22 4.17 5.09
C ALA A 424 -21.17 4.69 4.09
N VAL A 425 -19.88 4.60 4.44
CA VAL A 425 -18.76 4.94 3.53
C VAL A 425 -18.77 4.06 2.29
N LYS A 426 -19.01 2.74 2.43
CA LYS A 426 -19.12 1.83 1.28
C LYS A 426 -20.26 2.25 0.33
N GLN A 427 -21.44 2.54 0.87
CA GLN A 427 -22.58 2.97 0.04
C GLN A 427 -22.29 4.28 -0.70
N GLU A 428 -21.60 5.22 -0.04
CA GLU A 428 -21.24 6.48 -0.69
C GLU A 428 -20.16 6.28 -1.77
N LEU A 429 -19.19 5.40 -1.54
CA LEU A 429 -18.19 5.07 -2.55
C LEU A 429 -18.82 4.38 -3.77
N GLU A 430 -19.78 3.47 -3.59
CA GLU A 430 -20.51 2.85 -4.70
C GLU A 430 -21.23 3.89 -5.58
N ARG A 431 -21.80 4.94 -4.96
CA ARG A 431 -22.38 6.08 -5.68
C ARG A 431 -21.31 6.88 -6.40
N LEU A 432 -20.23 7.21 -5.71
CA LEU A 432 -19.12 7.98 -6.27
C LEU A 432 -18.50 7.27 -7.48
N VAL A 433 -18.28 5.96 -7.41
CA VAL A 433 -17.79 5.14 -8.52
C VAL A 433 -18.72 5.26 -9.74
N THR A 434 -20.04 5.18 -9.53
CA THR A 434 -21.02 5.33 -10.63
C THR A 434 -20.95 6.75 -11.24
N HIS A 435 -20.78 7.79 -10.43
CA HIS A 435 -20.63 9.17 -10.93
C HIS A 435 -19.31 9.37 -11.67
N GLN A 436 -18.18 8.85 -11.15
CA GLN A 436 -16.88 8.90 -11.82
C GLN A 436 -16.94 8.22 -13.18
N LEU A 437 -17.55 7.04 -13.25
CA LEU A 437 -17.72 6.29 -14.50
C LEU A 437 -18.57 7.06 -15.51
N ALA A 438 -19.68 7.67 -15.06
CA ALA A 438 -20.53 8.51 -15.91
C ALA A 438 -19.75 9.73 -16.45
N GLN A 439 -18.97 10.38 -15.60
CA GLN A 439 -18.13 11.50 -15.99
C GLN A 439 -17.06 11.08 -17.01
N ALA A 440 -16.34 9.99 -16.76
CA ALA A 440 -15.29 9.48 -17.66
C ALA A 440 -15.87 9.12 -19.04
N THR A 441 -17.00 8.40 -19.08
CA THR A 441 -17.67 8.05 -20.35
C THR A 441 -18.21 9.26 -21.10
N ALA A 442 -18.74 10.25 -20.39
CA ALA A 442 -19.21 11.51 -20.99
C ALA A 442 -18.03 12.31 -21.57
N SER A 443 -16.94 12.43 -20.81
CA SER A 443 -15.72 13.12 -21.26
C SER A 443 -15.11 12.44 -22.49
N ALA A 444 -15.01 11.12 -22.53
CA ALA A 444 -14.49 10.39 -23.69
C ALA A 444 -15.35 10.64 -24.96
N ARG A 445 -16.69 10.62 -24.83
CA ARG A 445 -17.61 10.94 -25.96
C ARG A 445 -17.47 12.38 -26.42
N GLN A 446 -17.37 13.33 -25.48
CA GLN A 446 -17.22 14.75 -25.81
C GLN A 446 -15.88 15.00 -26.52
N THR A 447 -14.78 14.44 -26.02
CA THR A 447 -13.46 14.56 -26.62
C THR A 447 -13.42 13.96 -28.01
N HIS A 448 -14.05 12.79 -28.23
CA HIS A 448 -14.18 12.21 -29.57
C HIS A 448 -14.97 13.12 -30.54
N ALA A 449 -16.10 13.70 -30.11
CA ALA A 449 -16.86 14.64 -30.95
C ALA A 449 -16.02 15.88 -31.29
N SER A 450 -15.28 16.42 -30.31
CA SER A 450 -14.36 17.53 -30.53
C SER A 450 -13.22 17.17 -31.48
N LEU A 451 -12.71 15.92 -31.39
CA LEU A 451 -11.68 15.40 -32.28
C LEU A 451 -12.14 15.37 -33.75
N GLN A 452 -13.38 14.91 -34.02
CA GLN A 452 -13.93 14.93 -35.38
C GLN A 452 -14.03 16.36 -35.93
N SER A 453 -14.51 17.31 -35.12
CA SER A 453 -14.58 18.72 -35.51
C SER A 453 -13.21 19.33 -35.77
N ALA A 454 -12.21 18.99 -34.90
CA ALA A 454 -10.84 19.47 -35.06
C ALA A 454 -10.16 18.92 -36.32
N ARG A 455 -10.45 17.66 -36.68
CA ARG A 455 -9.96 17.03 -37.91
C ARG A 455 -10.46 17.77 -39.14
N SER A 456 -11.78 17.99 -39.23
CA SER A 456 -12.37 18.75 -40.33
C SER A 456 -11.85 20.19 -40.40
N ARG A 457 -11.59 20.82 -39.23
CA ARG A 457 -10.98 22.16 -39.18
C ARG A 457 -9.54 22.13 -39.69
N ALA A 458 -8.74 21.14 -39.32
CA ALA A 458 -7.35 21.02 -39.77
C ALA A 458 -7.28 20.81 -41.28
N GLU A 459 -8.15 19.96 -41.86
CA GLU A 459 -8.28 19.77 -43.30
C GLU A 459 -8.63 21.06 -44.02
N ALA A 460 -9.65 21.80 -43.54
CA ALA A 460 -10.06 23.08 -44.12
C ALA A 460 -8.97 24.17 -44.03
N CYS A 461 -8.20 24.19 -42.91
CA CYS A 461 -7.08 25.13 -42.78
C CYS A 461 -5.92 24.78 -43.72
N GLU A 462 -5.65 23.50 -43.97
CA GLU A 462 -4.67 23.07 -44.94
C GLU A 462 -5.04 23.47 -46.37
N GLU A 463 -6.31 23.22 -46.78
CA GLU A 463 -6.82 23.70 -48.07
C GLU A 463 -6.72 25.23 -48.21
N ARG A 464 -7.05 25.98 -47.13
CA ARG A 464 -6.94 27.45 -47.11
C ARG A 464 -5.51 27.90 -47.32
N VAL A 465 -4.51 27.27 -46.64
CA VAL A 465 -3.09 27.64 -46.83
C VAL A 465 -2.66 27.42 -48.27
N GLN A 466 -2.97 26.27 -48.87
CA GLN A 466 -2.61 25.94 -50.25
C GLN A 466 -3.23 26.95 -51.23
N ALA A 467 -4.52 27.28 -51.09
CA ALA A 467 -5.19 28.25 -51.92
C ALA A 467 -4.62 29.67 -51.76
N THR A 468 -4.33 30.08 -50.51
CA THR A 468 -3.81 31.42 -50.21
C THR A 468 -2.35 31.56 -50.69
N GLU A 469 -1.53 30.50 -50.57
CA GLU A 469 -0.16 30.51 -51.08
C GLU A 469 -0.12 30.63 -52.59
N ALA A 470 -0.94 29.89 -53.33
CA ALA A 470 -1.06 30.01 -54.77
C ALA A 470 -1.56 31.41 -55.21
N ALA A 471 -2.50 32.02 -54.47
CA ALA A 471 -2.97 33.35 -54.74
C ALA A 471 -1.91 34.44 -54.41
N TYR A 472 -1.09 34.22 -53.36
CA TYR A 472 0.01 35.12 -53.01
C TYR A 472 1.14 35.06 -54.06
N GLN A 473 1.48 33.89 -54.56
CA GLN A 473 2.46 33.72 -55.64
C GLN A 473 1.98 34.40 -56.93
N ALA A 474 0.67 34.47 -57.15
CA ALA A 474 0.06 35.18 -58.29
C ALA A 474 -0.19 36.67 -58.04
N ASP A 475 0.34 37.25 -56.96
CA ASP A 475 0.16 38.65 -56.51
C ASP A 475 -1.33 39.08 -56.36
N ARG A 476 -2.24 38.13 -56.02
CA ARG A 476 -3.68 38.39 -55.86
C ARG A 476 -4.09 38.70 -54.43
N VAL A 477 -3.30 38.32 -53.47
CA VAL A 477 -3.56 38.54 -52.04
C VAL A 477 -2.35 39.11 -51.32
N PRO A 478 -2.53 39.92 -50.26
CA PRO A 478 -1.44 40.47 -49.47
C PRO A 478 -0.77 39.42 -48.60
N LEU A 479 0.46 39.72 -48.14
CA LEU A 479 1.27 38.85 -47.28
C LEU A 479 0.53 38.48 -45.96
N ASP A 480 -0.15 39.43 -45.34
CA ASP A 480 -0.87 39.25 -44.07
C ASP A 480 -1.84 38.07 -44.12
N LEU A 481 -2.58 37.90 -45.25
CA LEU A 481 -3.52 36.83 -45.41
C LEU A 481 -2.84 35.45 -45.48
N LEU A 482 -1.65 35.38 -46.07
CA LEU A 482 -0.84 34.16 -46.10
C LEU A 482 -0.32 33.82 -44.69
N LEU A 483 0.19 34.81 -43.95
CA LEU A 483 0.69 34.62 -42.58
C LEU A 483 -0.43 34.19 -41.64
N ASP A 484 -1.62 34.80 -41.74
CA ASP A 484 -2.81 34.39 -40.99
C ASP A 484 -3.25 32.97 -41.31
N ALA A 485 -3.20 32.58 -42.60
CA ALA A 485 -3.55 31.20 -42.99
C ALA A 485 -2.54 30.18 -42.44
N GLN A 486 -1.25 30.48 -42.47
CA GLN A 486 -0.19 29.63 -41.91
C GLN A 486 -0.34 29.48 -40.39
N GLN A 487 -0.64 30.58 -39.67
CA GLN A 487 -0.89 30.52 -38.23
C GLN A 487 -2.15 29.70 -37.93
N ALA A 488 -3.24 29.91 -38.64
CA ALA A 488 -4.48 29.14 -38.44
C ALA A 488 -4.27 27.63 -38.67
N ARG A 489 -3.45 27.22 -39.67
CA ARG A 489 -3.08 25.85 -39.91
C ARG A 489 -2.33 25.25 -38.72
N TYR A 490 -1.28 25.93 -38.26
CA TYR A 490 -0.51 25.48 -37.11
C TYR A 490 -1.39 25.28 -35.86
N GLU A 491 -2.24 26.29 -35.54
CA GLU A 491 -3.15 26.18 -34.40
C GLU A 491 -4.16 25.04 -34.54
N ALA A 492 -4.69 24.81 -35.74
CA ALA A 492 -5.62 23.71 -36.02
C ALA A 492 -4.96 22.35 -35.90
N GLN A 493 -3.73 22.17 -36.42
CA GLN A 493 -2.96 20.93 -36.30
C GLN A 493 -2.58 20.63 -34.84
N ARG A 494 -2.09 21.65 -34.12
CA ARG A 494 -1.77 21.51 -32.70
C ARG A 494 -2.99 21.07 -31.89
N ARG A 495 -4.15 21.70 -32.13
CA ARG A 495 -5.39 21.32 -31.44
C ARG A 495 -5.84 19.91 -31.79
N LEU A 496 -5.67 19.48 -33.03
CA LEU A 496 -5.95 18.11 -33.44
C LEU A 496 -5.07 17.11 -32.66
N PHE A 497 -3.76 17.31 -32.62
CA PHE A 497 -2.84 16.44 -31.91
C PHE A 497 -3.11 16.39 -30.40
N GLN A 498 -3.47 17.55 -29.81
CA GLN A 498 -3.89 17.61 -28.43
C GLN A 498 -5.12 16.75 -28.16
N LEU A 499 -6.15 16.84 -29.00
CA LEU A 499 -7.38 16.08 -28.82
C LEU A 499 -7.20 14.58 -29.11
N GLU A 500 -6.31 14.21 -30.03
CA GLU A 500 -5.97 12.80 -30.26
C GLU A 500 -5.35 12.16 -29.03
N THR A 501 -4.40 12.82 -28.40
CA THR A 501 -3.75 12.31 -27.18
C THR A 501 -4.68 12.41 -25.95
N GLU A 502 -5.46 13.48 -25.83
CA GLU A 502 -6.48 13.63 -24.79
C GLU A 502 -7.53 12.51 -24.87
N TYR A 503 -7.96 12.14 -26.06
CA TYR A 503 -8.90 11.04 -26.25
C TYR A 503 -8.32 9.69 -25.78
N ALA A 504 -7.04 9.44 -26.06
CA ALA A 504 -6.35 8.24 -25.57
C ALA A 504 -6.32 8.19 -24.02
N VAL A 505 -6.05 9.32 -23.38
CA VAL A 505 -6.10 9.44 -21.91
C VAL A 505 -7.51 9.22 -21.39
N GLN A 506 -8.53 9.80 -22.04
CA GLN A 506 -9.93 9.61 -21.63
C GLN A 506 -10.39 8.14 -21.75
N LEU A 507 -9.91 7.39 -22.74
CA LEU A 507 -10.21 5.94 -22.84
C LEU A 507 -9.59 5.18 -21.66
N LYS A 508 -8.33 5.47 -21.30
CA LYS A 508 -7.70 4.92 -20.10
C LYS A 508 -8.47 5.30 -18.82
N ASP A 509 -8.96 6.55 -18.72
CA ASP A 509 -9.74 6.99 -17.56
C ASP A 509 -11.06 6.22 -17.40
N VAL A 510 -11.70 5.84 -18.51
CA VAL A 510 -12.88 4.96 -18.46
C VAL A 510 -12.51 3.56 -17.94
N GLN A 511 -11.41 2.97 -18.42
CA GLN A 511 -10.91 1.67 -17.96
C GLN A 511 -10.51 1.71 -16.49
N HIS A 512 -9.82 2.78 -16.07
CA HIS A 512 -9.49 3.02 -14.67
C HIS A 512 -10.75 3.15 -13.80
N ALA A 513 -11.76 3.92 -14.25
CA ALA A 513 -13.02 4.08 -13.53
C ALA A 513 -13.83 2.78 -13.47
N ALA A 514 -13.68 1.90 -14.47
CA ALA A 514 -14.29 0.57 -14.51
C ALA A 514 -13.53 -0.48 -13.69
N GLY A 515 -12.30 -0.17 -13.20
CA GLY A 515 -11.46 -1.12 -12.47
C GLY A 515 -10.79 -2.19 -13.34
N GLN A 516 -10.77 -2.01 -14.67
CA GLN A 516 -10.27 -2.99 -15.63
C GLN A 516 -8.81 -2.78 -16.03
N LEU A 517 -8.17 -1.70 -15.58
CA LEU A 517 -6.84 -1.32 -16.04
C LEU A 517 -5.76 -2.35 -15.67
N LEU A 518 -5.81 -2.99 -14.50
CA LEU A 518 -4.87 -4.06 -14.12
C LEU A 518 -5.08 -5.33 -14.95
N GLU A 519 -6.34 -5.67 -15.21
CA GLU A 519 -6.70 -6.85 -15.99
C GLU A 519 -6.24 -6.72 -17.45
N GLU A 520 -6.41 -5.55 -18.07
CA GLU A 520 -5.94 -5.26 -19.42
C GLU A 520 -4.42 -5.48 -19.58
N TRP A 521 -3.65 -5.12 -18.55
CA TRP A 521 -2.20 -5.31 -18.54
C TRP A 521 -1.75 -6.67 -18.02
N ASN A 522 -2.69 -7.61 -17.75
CA ASN A 522 -2.42 -8.92 -17.15
C ASN A 522 -1.52 -8.83 -15.90
N VAL A 523 -1.70 -7.77 -15.11
CA VAL A 523 -0.94 -7.58 -13.87
C VAL A 523 -1.64 -8.34 -12.76
N VAL A 524 -1.00 -9.42 -12.30
CA VAL A 524 -1.41 -10.15 -11.11
C VAL A 524 -0.38 -9.82 -10.04
N VAL A 525 -0.83 -9.21 -8.97
CA VAL A 525 0.00 -9.01 -7.79
C VAL A 525 0.08 -10.35 -7.08
N ALA A 526 1.29 -10.91 -6.93
CA ALA A 526 1.49 -12.19 -6.28
C ALA A 526 1.01 -12.12 -4.81
N GLU A 527 0.28 -13.16 -4.38
CA GLU A 527 -0.18 -13.32 -2.99
C GLU A 527 1.00 -13.55 -2.01
#